data_b2f356a3b2fa9f0ef40e51f97eddaad1
#
_entry.id   b2f356a3b2fa9f0ef40e51f97eddaad1
#
_cell.length_a   1.000
_cell.length_b   1.000
_cell.length_c   1.000
_cell.angle_alpha   90.00
_cell.angle_beta   90.00
_cell.angle_gamma   90.00
#
_symmetry.space_group_name_H-M   'P 1'
#
loop_
_entity.id
_entity.type
_entity.pdbx_description
1 polymer ?
#
loop_
_entity_poly.entity_id
_entity_poly.type
_entity_poly.pdbx_seq_one_letter_code
_entity_poly.pdbx_strand_id
1 'polypeptide(L)'
;ELLDWLQQYTYPEESHYADADYARAGYGYFVRDLTHSATTRACIFGTLHTDATLELMHQLKVAGLSAFVGKLGMDRNSPDFYREPSPAAGLAETRRWLDTCADENMLHDGPVRPMITPRFTPSASDEYMKGLGELAAEYKVPAQSHLSENPSEIEWVAALCPGTKYYGESYSRYGLFGGDVPTVMAHCIYSGEEECAAMKANRVMIAHCPTSNENVIAGIAPAAKY
;
A
#
# COMPACT_ATOMS: atom_id res chain seq x y z
N GLU A 1 -20.47 -0.55 3.05
CA GLU A 1 -19.51 0.53 2.82
C GLU A 1 -18.06 0.02 2.90
N LEU A 2 -17.06 0.80 2.39
CA LEU A 2 -15.64 0.39 2.35
C LEU A 2 -15.12 -0.06 3.71
N LEU A 3 -15.31 0.76 4.74
CA LEU A 3 -14.78 0.49 6.09
C LEU A 3 -15.41 -0.76 6.73
N ASP A 4 -16.70 -1.00 6.50
CA ASP A 4 -17.38 -2.21 6.98
C ASP A 4 -16.86 -3.45 6.25
N TRP A 5 -16.63 -3.33 4.94
CA TRP A 5 -16.09 -4.42 4.13
C TRP A 5 -14.68 -4.81 4.57
N LEU A 6 -13.83 -3.84 4.89
CA LEU A 6 -12.50 -4.10 5.44
C LEU A 6 -12.57 -4.91 6.74
N GLN A 7 -13.46 -4.51 7.67
CA GLN A 7 -13.60 -5.16 8.98
C GLN A 7 -14.20 -6.57 8.88
N GLN A 8 -15.21 -6.75 8.02
CA GLN A 8 -15.98 -7.99 7.98
C GLN A 8 -15.34 -9.08 7.10
N TYR A 9 -14.60 -8.70 6.07
CA TYR A 9 -14.09 -9.64 5.06
C TYR A 9 -12.59 -9.54 4.86
N THR A 10 -12.05 -8.36 4.63
CA THR A 10 -10.66 -8.20 4.22
C THR A 10 -9.68 -8.56 5.33
N TYR A 11 -9.84 -7.98 6.51
CA TYR A 11 -8.90 -8.25 7.62
C TYR A 11 -8.95 -9.70 8.11
N PRO A 12 -10.12 -10.34 8.26
CA PRO A 12 -10.17 -11.77 8.55
C PRO A 12 -9.46 -12.62 7.49
N GLU A 13 -9.72 -12.37 6.21
CA GLU A 13 -9.10 -13.12 5.12
C GLU A 13 -7.59 -12.92 5.08
N GLU A 14 -7.11 -11.68 5.12
CA GLU A 14 -5.69 -11.38 5.11
C GLU A 14 -4.94 -11.94 6.32
N SER A 15 -5.60 -12.11 7.47
CA SER A 15 -4.99 -12.69 8.67
C SER A 15 -4.59 -14.15 8.50
N HIS A 16 -5.26 -14.90 7.63
CA HIS A 16 -4.92 -16.29 7.34
C HIS A 16 -3.55 -16.45 6.65
N TYR A 17 -3.04 -15.39 6.03
CA TYR A 17 -1.71 -15.40 5.42
C TYR A 17 -0.55 -15.45 6.43
N ALA A 18 -0.83 -15.46 7.73
CA ALA A 18 0.14 -15.85 8.76
C ALA A 18 0.57 -17.32 8.61
N ASP A 19 -0.31 -18.18 8.08
CA ASP A 19 -0.01 -19.57 7.77
C ASP A 19 0.72 -19.65 6.42
N ALA A 20 1.91 -20.27 6.42
CA ALA A 20 2.77 -20.32 5.24
C ALA A 20 2.17 -21.15 4.08
N ASP A 21 1.43 -22.21 4.39
CA ASP A 21 0.81 -23.05 3.36
C ASP A 21 -0.40 -22.34 2.76
N TYR A 22 -1.17 -21.62 3.58
CA TYR A 22 -2.26 -20.76 3.12
C TYR A 22 -1.73 -19.65 2.22
N ALA A 23 -0.70 -18.92 2.64
CA ALA A 23 -0.07 -17.85 1.88
C ALA A 23 0.46 -18.38 0.52
N ARG A 24 1.16 -19.50 0.53
CA ARG A 24 1.67 -20.13 -0.69
C ARG A 24 0.56 -20.48 -1.67
N ALA A 25 -0.52 -21.08 -1.19
CA ALA A 25 -1.66 -21.45 -2.02
C ALA A 25 -2.41 -20.22 -2.55
N GLY A 26 -2.76 -19.26 -1.68
CA GLY A 26 -3.48 -18.04 -2.03
C GLY A 26 -2.73 -17.20 -3.05
N TYR A 27 -1.46 -16.93 -2.80
CA TYR A 27 -0.62 -16.20 -3.75
C TYR A 27 -0.36 -17.00 -5.04
N GLY A 28 -0.31 -18.33 -4.98
CA GLY A 28 -0.24 -19.18 -6.18
C GLY A 28 -1.43 -18.99 -7.11
N TYR A 29 -2.63 -18.91 -6.57
CA TYR A 29 -3.83 -18.59 -7.37
C TYR A 29 -3.75 -17.19 -7.96
N PHE A 30 -3.40 -16.18 -7.15
CA PHE A 30 -3.25 -14.80 -7.59
C PHE A 30 -2.21 -14.66 -8.72
N VAL A 31 -1.02 -15.22 -8.55
CA VAL A 31 0.06 -15.14 -9.55
C VAL A 31 -0.34 -15.86 -10.84
N ARG A 32 -0.98 -17.03 -10.74
CA ARG A 32 -1.52 -17.73 -11.91
C ARG A 32 -2.51 -16.86 -12.68
N ASP A 33 -3.47 -16.25 -11.98
CA ASP A 33 -4.50 -15.42 -12.61
C ASP A 33 -3.88 -14.15 -13.22
N LEU A 34 -2.88 -13.57 -12.57
CA LEU A 34 -2.14 -12.43 -13.10
C LEU A 34 -1.39 -12.79 -14.39
N THR A 35 -0.79 -14.00 -14.48
CA THR A 35 -0.11 -14.46 -15.71
C THR A 35 -1.06 -14.67 -16.88
N HIS A 36 -2.36 -14.89 -16.61
CA HIS A 36 -3.39 -15.04 -17.65
C HIS A 36 -4.15 -13.74 -17.94
N SER A 37 -3.74 -12.63 -17.33
CA SER A 37 -4.32 -11.32 -17.56
C SER A 37 -3.52 -10.51 -18.58
N ALA A 38 -4.05 -9.34 -18.97
CA ALA A 38 -3.33 -8.38 -19.81
C ALA A 38 -2.34 -7.50 -18.99
N THR A 39 -2.23 -7.71 -17.68
CA THR A 39 -1.36 -6.93 -16.79
C THR A 39 0.09 -7.34 -16.97
N THR A 40 0.92 -6.41 -17.44
CA THR A 40 2.37 -6.65 -17.64
C THR A 40 3.23 -6.15 -16.48
N ARG A 41 2.71 -5.22 -15.69
CA ARG A 41 3.34 -4.68 -14.48
C ARG A 41 2.29 -4.41 -13.43
N ALA A 42 2.60 -4.69 -12.18
CA ALA A 42 1.67 -4.50 -11.08
C ALA A 42 2.32 -3.77 -9.90
N CYS A 43 1.53 -2.96 -9.19
CA CYS A 43 1.83 -2.49 -7.85
C CYS A 43 0.89 -3.24 -6.90
N ILE A 44 1.44 -4.07 -6.04
CA ILE A 44 0.67 -5.05 -5.27
C ILE A 44 0.75 -4.72 -3.79
N PHE A 45 -0.41 -4.59 -3.15
CA PHE A 45 -0.53 -4.60 -1.71
C PHE A 45 -0.49 -6.06 -1.25
N GLY A 46 0.56 -6.44 -0.54
CA GLY A 46 0.65 -7.75 0.10
C GLY A 46 -0.20 -7.82 1.37
N THR A 47 0.27 -8.57 2.36
CA THR A 47 -0.36 -8.60 3.69
C THR A 47 0.56 -8.01 4.75
N LEU A 48 0.08 -7.98 6.00
CA LEU A 48 0.87 -7.56 7.17
C LEU A 48 2.09 -8.47 7.40
N HIS A 49 2.01 -9.73 6.95
CA HIS A 49 2.96 -10.79 7.25
C HIS A 49 4.17 -10.74 6.32
N THR A 50 5.35 -10.54 6.92
CA THR A 50 6.63 -10.41 6.21
C THR A 50 6.93 -11.62 5.35
N ASP A 51 6.86 -12.83 5.92
CA ASP A 51 7.24 -14.07 5.21
C ASP A 51 6.25 -14.40 4.08
N ALA A 52 4.95 -14.13 4.28
CA ALA A 52 3.96 -14.25 3.21
C ALA A 52 4.23 -13.27 2.06
N THR A 53 4.62 -12.03 2.38
CA THR A 53 4.95 -11.03 1.34
C THR A 53 6.20 -11.43 0.56
N LEU A 54 7.21 -12.02 1.22
CA LEU A 54 8.38 -12.59 0.54
C LEU A 54 7.98 -13.77 -0.36
N GLU A 55 7.11 -14.68 0.10
CA GLU A 55 6.58 -15.77 -0.70
C GLU A 55 5.89 -15.27 -1.98
N LEU A 56 5.06 -14.22 -1.87
CA LEU A 56 4.47 -13.57 -3.05
C LEU A 56 5.55 -13.06 -4.02
N MET A 57 6.57 -12.39 -3.52
CA MET A 57 7.66 -11.86 -4.34
C MET A 57 8.43 -12.98 -5.05
N HIS A 58 8.68 -14.10 -4.37
CA HIS A 58 9.34 -15.26 -4.97
C HIS A 58 8.48 -15.88 -6.08
N GLN A 59 7.19 -16.07 -5.86
CA GLN A 59 6.28 -16.62 -6.87
C GLN A 59 6.18 -15.71 -8.10
N LEU A 60 6.09 -14.40 -7.93
CA LEU A 60 6.10 -13.43 -9.03
C LEU A 60 7.40 -13.49 -9.84
N LYS A 61 8.55 -13.62 -9.14
CA LYS A 61 9.87 -13.76 -9.76
C LYS A 61 9.98 -15.05 -10.59
N VAL A 62 9.52 -16.18 -10.03
CA VAL A 62 9.49 -17.47 -10.73
C VAL A 62 8.57 -17.43 -11.94
N ALA A 63 7.44 -16.76 -11.84
CA ALA A 63 6.49 -16.57 -12.94
C ALA A 63 6.98 -15.61 -14.04
N GLY A 64 8.11 -14.91 -13.82
CA GLY A 64 8.65 -13.95 -14.78
C GLY A 64 7.85 -12.64 -14.87
N LEU A 65 7.05 -12.34 -13.86
CA LEU A 65 6.24 -11.12 -13.80
C LEU A 65 7.05 -9.93 -13.27
N SER A 66 6.66 -8.74 -13.72
CA SER A 66 7.24 -7.48 -13.23
C SER A 66 6.29 -6.83 -12.22
N ALA A 67 6.76 -6.60 -10.99
CA ALA A 67 5.92 -6.02 -9.94
C ALA A 67 6.71 -5.19 -8.93
N PHE A 68 6.04 -4.18 -8.37
CA PHE A 68 6.36 -3.65 -7.06
C PHE A 68 5.41 -4.28 -6.04
N VAL A 69 5.97 -4.78 -4.95
CA VAL A 69 5.20 -5.46 -3.89
C VAL A 69 5.42 -4.72 -2.59
N GLY A 70 4.38 -4.56 -1.81
CA GLY A 70 4.46 -3.91 -0.52
C GLY A 70 3.99 -4.78 0.64
N LYS A 71 4.81 -4.92 1.68
CA LYS A 71 4.34 -5.37 2.99
C LYS A 71 3.43 -4.29 3.55
N LEU A 72 2.21 -4.66 3.93
CA LEU A 72 1.27 -3.71 4.53
C LEU A 72 1.76 -3.21 5.88
N GLY A 73 1.58 -1.91 6.09
CA GLY A 73 1.85 -1.24 7.36
C GLY A 73 0.56 -0.79 8.02
N MET A 74 0.24 -1.35 9.19
CA MET A 74 -0.91 -0.98 10.03
C MET A 74 -0.59 -1.23 11.50
N ASP A 75 -0.76 -0.20 12.34
CA ASP A 75 -0.52 -0.30 13.78
C ASP A 75 -1.67 0.27 14.63
N ARG A 76 -2.71 0.83 13.98
CA ARG A 76 -3.90 1.36 14.66
C ARG A 76 -5.17 1.16 13.84
N ASN A 77 -6.33 1.35 14.48
CA ASN A 77 -7.66 1.36 13.85
C ASN A 77 -7.98 0.12 12.99
N SER A 78 -7.36 -0.98 13.30
CA SER A 78 -7.61 -2.31 12.73
C SER A 78 -7.74 -3.33 13.86
N PRO A 79 -8.32 -4.52 13.63
CA PRO A 79 -8.49 -5.53 14.66
C PRO A 79 -7.17 -5.94 15.31
N ASP A 80 -7.20 -6.28 16.60
CA ASP A 80 -6.02 -6.71 17.36
C ASP A 80 -5.33 -7.92 16.73
N PHE A 81 -6.10 -8.79 16.08
CA PHE A 81 -5.58 -9.98 15.42
C PHE A 81 -4.89 -9.68 14.09
N TYR A 82 -5.06 -8.45 13.54
CA TYR A 82 -4.48 -8.06 12.24
C TYR A 82 -3.96 -6.62 12.28
N ARG A 83 -2.97 -6.40 13.12
CA ARG A 83 -2.18 -5.15 13.18
C ARG A 83 -0.81 -5.42 13.79
N GLU A 84 0.12 -4.53 13.55
CA GLU A 84 1.40 -4.54 14.25
C GLU A 84 1.18 -4.26 15.76
N PRO A 85 1.87 -4.96 16.65
CA PRO A 85 1.70 -4.78 18.09
C PRO A 85 2.17 -3.41 18.59
N SER A 86 3.06 -2.76 17.84
CA SER A 86 3.50 -1.38 18.06
C SER A 86 4.16 -0.81 16.79
N PRO A 87 4.28 0.54 16.67
CA PRO A 87 5.05 1.16 15.58
C PRO A 87 6.46 0.59 15.45
N ALA A 88 7.17 0.45 16.57
CA ALA A 88 8.55 -0.06 16.59
C ALA A 88 8.64 -1.51 16.08
N ALA A 89 7.69 -2.38 16.47
CA ALA A 89 7.65 -3.76 15.99
C ALA A 89 7.38 -3.82 14.48
N GLY A 90 6.41 -3.06 13.99
CA GLY A 90 6.10 -3.01 12.56
C GLY A 90 7.24 -2.44 11.71
N LEU A 91 7.96 -1.43 12.22
CA LEU A 91 9.15 -0.90 11.56
C LEU A 91 10.29 -1.92 11.53
N ALA A 92 10.49 -2.67 12.62
CA ALA A 92 11.49 -3.74 12.66
C ALA A 92 11.17 -4.84 11.63
N GLU A 93 9.91 -5.26 11.51
CA GLU A 93 9.48 -6.23 10.51
C GLU A 93 9.59 -5.69 9.07
N THR A 94 9.30 -4.42 8.86
CA THR A 94 9.46 -3.78 7.54
C THR A 94 10.95 -3.70 7.17
N ARG A 95 11.83 -3.39 8.13
CA ARG A 95 13.28 -3.41 7.92
C ARG A 95 13.77 -4.81 7.61
N ARG A 96 13.36 -5.83 8.39
CA ARG A 96 13.71 -7.23 8.12
C ARG A 96 13.33 -7.65 6.70
N TRP A 97 12.14 -7.25 6.25
CA TRP A 97 11.68 -7.52 4.89
C TRP A 97 12.57 -6.84 3.82
N LEU A 98 12.92 -5.57 4.01
CA LEU A 98 13.78 -4.83 3.09
C LEU A 98 15.22 -5.38 3.06
N ASP A 99 15.76 -5.77 4.23
CA ASP A 99 17.07 -6.41 4.34
C ASP A 99 17.10 -7.73 3.57
N THR A 100 16.05 -8.56 3.73
CA THR A 100 15.90 -9.80 2.95
C THR A 100 15.81 -9.51 1.45
N CYS A 101 15.06 -8.49 1.04
CA CYS A 101 15.02 -8.09 -0.37
C CYS A 101 16.40 -7.64 -0.90
N ALA A 102 17.20 -6.98 -0.06
CA ALA A 102 18.57 -6.60 -0.42
C ALA A 102 19.48 -7.81 -0.59
N ASP A 103 19.45 -8.74 0.36
CA ASP A 103 20.25 -9.97 0.35
C ASP A 103 19.92 -10.87 -0.85
N GLU A 104 18.66 -10.88 -1.29
CA GLU A 104 18.19 -11.64 -2.45
C GLU A 104 18.27 -10.87 -3.79
N ASN A 105 18.90 -9.71 -3.81
CA ASN A 105 19.06 -8.83 -4.99
C ASN A 105 17.71 -8.44 -5.62
N MET A 106 16.69 -8.21 -4.78
CA MET A 106 15.37 -7.72 -5.20
C MET A 106 15.14 -6.23 -4.88
N LEU A 107 16.08 -5.55 -4.23
CA LEU A 107 15.84 -4.18 -3.77
C LEU A 107 15.72 -3.18 -4.93
N HIS A 108 16.68 -3.20 -5.85
CA HIS A 108 16.75 -2.25 -6.97
C HIS A 108 16.82 -2.94 -8.33
N ASP A 109 17.36 -4.15 -8.36
CA ASP A 109 17.59 -4.92 -9.56
C ASP A 109 16.53 -6.03 -9.71
N GLY A 110 16.21 -6.35 -10.96
CA GLY A 110 15.25 -7.39 -11.26
C GLY A 110 13.80 -6.91 -11.43
N PRO A 111 12.92 -7.82 -11.82
CA PRO A 111 11.54 -7.50 -12.19
C PRO A 111 10.62 -7.32 -10.98
N VAL A 112 10.92 -7.94 -9.83
CA VAL A 112 10.12 -7.84 -8.60
C VAL A 112 10.89 -7.07 -7.55
N ARG A 113 10.31 -5.98 -7.06
CA ARG A 113 10.96 -5.04 -6.15
C ARG A 113 10.05 -4.62 -5.00
N PRO A 114 10.58 -4.28 -3.84
CA PRO A 114 9.80 -3.80 -2.71
C PRO A 114 9.29 -2.37 -2.91
N MET A 115 8.19 -2.05 -2.23
CA MET A 115 7.56 -0.73 -2.19
C MET A 115 6.97 -0.49 -0.80
N ILE A 116 7.36 0.57 -0.11
CA ILE A 116 6.78 0.92 1.20
C ILE A 116 5.28 1.13 1.06
N THR A 117 4.50 0.46 1.91
CA THR A 117 3.05 0.39 1.74
C THR A 117 2.31 0.57 3.07
N PRO A 118 2.22 1.81 3.62
CA PRO A 118 1.17 2.07 4.60
C PRO A 118 -0.18 1.80 3.92
N ARG A 119 -1.06 1.05 4.59
CA ARG A 119 -2.35 0.72 3.96
C ARG A 119 -3.12 1.99 3.58
N PHE A 120 -3.33 2.85 4.57
CA PHE A 120 -3.88 4.20 4.42
C PHE A 120 -3.68 4.96 5.72
N THR A 121 -3.80 6.27 5.71
CA THR A 121 -3.52 7.12 6.89
C THR A 121 -4.27 6.69 8.16
N PRO A 122 -5.57 6.32 8.13
CA PRO A 122 -6.26 5.92 9.35
C PRO A 122 -5.68 4.70 10.06
N SER A 123 -5.04 3.78 9.34
CA SER A 123 -4.48 2.54 9.91
C SER A 123 -3.03 2.64 10.35
N ALA A 124 -2.36 3.77 10.11
CA ALA A 124 -0.97 3.97 10.48
C ALA A 124 -0.82 5.19 11.41
N SER A 125 -0.17 5.01 12.57
CA SER A 125 0.11 6.10 13.49
C SER A 125 1.16 7.06 12.91
N ASP A 126 1.24 8.28 13.44
CA ASP A 126 2.22 9.28 13.02
C ASP A 126 3.66 8.78 13.20
N GLU A 127 3.92 8.07 14.30
CA GLU A 127 5.23 7.45 14.56
C GLU A 127 5.55 6.39 13.51
N TYR A 128 4.58 5.54 13.18
CA TYR A 128 4.76 4.49 12.18
C TYR A 128 4.95 5.08 10.78
N MET A 129 4.11 6.03 10.37
CA MET A 129 4.24 6.74 9.09
C MET A 129 5.60 7.43 8.93
N LYS A 130 6.08 8.08 10.00
CA LYS A 130 7.41 8.70 10.01
C LYS A 130 8.51 7.66 9.77
N GLY A 131 8.49 6.55 10.51
CA GLY A 131 9.47 5.49 10.33
C GLY A 131 9.40 4.83 8.94
N LEU A 132 8.21 4.65 8.37
CA LEU A 132 8.06 4.16 7.00
C LEU A 132 8.67 5.12 5.97
N GLY A 133 8.50 6.44 6.16
CA GLY A 133 9.15 7.45 5.31
C GLY A 133 10.67 7.42 5.42
N GLU A 134 11.20 7.27 6.64
CA GLU A 134 12.64 7.12 6.88
C GLU A 134 13.20 5.86 6.20
N LEU A 135 12.49 4.73 6.28
CA LEU A 135 12.87 3.49 5.58
C LEU A 135 12.81 3.65 4.06
N ALA A 136 11.78 4.31 3.52
CA ALA A 136 11.70 4.57 2.09
C ALA A 136 12.92 5.37 1.58
N ALA A 137 13.33 6.38 2.32
CA ALA A 137 14.48 7.22 1.99
C ALA A 137 15.82 6.46 2.15
N GLU A 138 15.98 5.69 3.25
CA GLU A 138 17.18 4.92 3.56
C GLU A 138 17.45 3.86 2.49
N TYR A 139 16.44 3.05 2.17
CA TYR A 139 16.55 1.97 1.17
C TYR A 139 16.35 2.44 -0.27
N LYS A 140 15.97 3.72 -0.47
CA LYS A 140 15.69 4.31 -1.78
C LYS A 140 14.64 3.52 -2.57
N VAL A 141 13.59 3.09 -1.89
CA VAL A 141 12.47 2.35 -2.47
C VAL A 141 11.24 3.24 -2.63
N PRO A 142 10.40 3.01 -3.64
CA PRO A 142 9.18 3.78 -3.83
C PRO A 142 8.14 3.48 -2.74
N ALA A 143 7.07 4.28 -2.72
CA ALA A 143 5.95 4.10 -1.81
C ALA A 143 4.61 4.00 -2.56
N GLN A 144 3.63 3.35 -1.95
CA GLN A 144 2.24 3.35 -2.41
C GLN A 144 1.28 3.40 -1.23
N SER A 145 0.09 3.91 -1.47
CA SER A 145 -1.02 3.88 -0.52
C SER A 145 -2.36 4.13 -1.22
N HIS A 146 -3.43 4.21 -0.44
CA HIS A 146 -4.76 4.62 -0.89
C HIS A 146 -4.95 6.12 -0.65
N LEU A 147 -5.67 6.80 -1.54
CA LEU A 147 -5.89 8.23 -1.47
C LEU A 147 -7.29 8.60 -1.94
N SER A 148 -8.03 9.29 -1.08
CA SER A 148 -9.31 9.95 -1.41
C SER A 148 -10.28 9.02 -2.15
N GLU A 149 -10.39 7.77 -1.65
CA GLU A 149 -11.25 6.73 -2.23
C GLU A 149 -12.72 6.92 -1.85
N ASN A 150 -12.99 7.29 -0.59
CA ASN A 150 -14.34 7.36 -0.05
C ASN A 150 -14.54 8.62 0.81
N PRO A 151 -15.70 9.29 0.75
CA PRO A 151 -15.96 10.48 1.57
C PRO A 151 -15.78 10.28 3.07
N SER A 152 -16.27 9.16 3.63
CA SER A 152 -16.12 8.87 5.07
C SER A 152 -14.66 8.63 5.47
N GLU A 153 -13.85 8.07 4.58
CA GLU A 153 -12.40 7.95 4.77
C GLU A 153 -11.73 9.33 4.84
N ILE A 154 -12.10 10.24 3.93
CA ILE A 154 -11.55 11.61 3.90
C ILE A 154 -11.90 12.37 5.18
N GLU A 155 -13.16 12.29 5.63
CA GLU A 155 -13.61 12.88 6.90
C GLU A 155 -12.83 12.31 8.09
N TRP A 156 -12.58 11.00 8.09
CA TRP A 156 -11.79 10.35 9.13
C TRP A 156 -10.34 10.84 9.14
N VAL A 157 -9.72 10.95 7.98
CA VAL A 157 -8.35 11.52 7.86
C VAL A 157 -8.31 12.97 8.34
N ALA A 158 -9.27 13.79 7.97
CA ALA A 158 -9.35 15.17 8.44
C ALA A 158 -9.46 15.25 9.97
N ALA A 159 -10.20 14.34 10.60
CA ALA A 159 -10.30 14.25 12.06
C ALA A 159 -9.00 13.79 12.73
N LEU A 160 -8.28 12.82 12.12
CA LEU A 160 -7.02 12.28 12.62
C LEU A 160 -5.82 13.21 12.40
N CYS A 161 -5.86 14.00 11.34
CA CYS A 161 -4.78 14.89 10.91
C CYS A 161 -5.24 16.36 10.88
N PRO A 162 -5.58 16.96 12.01
CA PRO A 162 -6.08 18.33 12.04
C PRO A 162 -5.06 19.31 11.46
N GLY A 163 -5.55 20.25 10.65
CA GLY A 163 -4.73 21.26 9.98
C GLY A 163 -4.18 20.85 8.61
N THR A 164 -4.47 19.64 8.12
CA THR A 164 -4.25 19.31 6.70
C THR A 164 -5.32 19.96 5.84
N LYS A 165 -4.94 20.44 4.66
CA LYS A 165 -5.85 21.05 3.68
C LYS A 165 -6.53 20.00 2.80
N TYR A 166 -5.83 18.89 2.55
CA TYR A 166 -6.28 17.74 1.76
C TYR A 166 -5.63 16.46 2.29
N TYR A 167 -6.18 15.32 1.94
CA TYR A 167 -5.75 14.02 2.47
C TYR A 167 -4.25 13.75 2.24
N GLY A 168 -3.74 14.00 1.05
CA GLY A 168 -2.34 13.73 0.70
C GLY A 168 -1.31 14.44 1.57
N GLU A 169 -1.68 15.53 2.27
CA GLU A 169 -0.77 16.16 3.24
C GLU A 169 -0.43 15.24 4.42
N SER A 170 -1.29 14.29 4.76
CA SER A 170 -1.01 13.29 5.79
C SER A 170 0.16 12.38 5.44
N TYR A 171 0.40 12.15 4.15
CA TYR A 171 1.56 11.41 3.63
C TYR A 171 2.78 12.32 3.39
N SER A 172 2.55 13.54 2.88
CA SER A 172 3.65 14.47 2.56
C SER A 172 4.49 14.85 3.77
N ARG A 173 3.89 14.90 4.96
CA ARG A 173 4.58 15.15 6.23
C ARG A 173 5.73 14.19 6.49
N TYR A 174 5.67 13.00 5.91
CA TYR A 174 6.60 11.89 6.13
C TYR A 174 7.38 11.52 4.87
N GLY A 175 7.33 12.36 3.82
CA GLY A 175 8.03 12.09 2.57
C GLY A 175 7.45 10.96 1.72
N LEU A 176 6.18 10.59 1.97
CA LEU A 176 5.48 9.50 1.28
C LEU A 176 4.46 10.01 0.24
N PHE A 177 4.71 11.18 -0.36
CA PHE A 177 3.81 11.80 -1.35
C PHE A 177 4.58 12.38 -2.53
N GLY A 178 5.38 11.56 -3.19
CA GLY A 178 6.21 11.96 -4.31
C GLY A 178 7.47 12.73 -3.90
N GLY A 179 8.04 13.50 -4.81
CA GLY A 179 9.32 14.17 -4.58
C GLY A 179 10.49 13.19 -4.71
N ASP A 180 11.30 13.06 -3.67
CA ASP A 180 12.48 12.18 -3.66
C ASP A 180 12.10 10.69 -3.56
N VAL A 181 10.93 10.37 -2.99
CA VAL A 181 10.37 9.01 -2.94
C VAL A 181 9.29 8.88 -4.02
N PRO A 182 9.54 8.16 -5.12
CA PRO A 182 8.51 7.90 -6.12
C PRO A 182 7.28 7.25 -5.48
N THR A 183 6.11 7.79 -5.73
CA THR A 183 4.89 7.35 -5.02
C THR A 183 3.76 7.06 -6.00
N VAL A 184 3.02 5.98 -5.73
CA VAL A 184 1.77 5.61 -6.42
C VAL A 184 0.61 5.69 -5.43
N MET A 185 -0.42 6.47 -5.77
CA MET A 185 -1.63 6.58 -4.96
C MET A 185 -2.81 5.94 -5.71
N ALA A 186 -3.45 4.97 -5.03
CA ALA A 186 -4.60 4.28 -5.59
C ALA A 186 -5.89 5.11 -5.42
N HIS A 187 -6.81 4.93 -6.36
CA HIS A 187 -8.16 5.49 -6.44
C HIS A 187 -8.23 6.97 -6.80
N CYS A 188 -7.90 7.88 -5.91
CA CYS A 188 -7.96 9.33 -6.08
C CYS A 188 -9.34 9.85 -6.57
N ILE A 189 -10.46 9.19 -6.17
CA ILE A 189 -11.80 9.47 -6.70
C ILE A 189 -12.25 10.88 -6.34
N TYR A 190 -12.02 11.28 -5.09
CA TYR A 190 -12.48 12.55 -4.51
C TYR A 190 -11.36 13.58 -4.33
N SER A 191 -10.24 13.41 -5.03
CA SER A 191 -9.13 14.37 -4.96
C SER A 191 -9.56 15.75 -5.45
N GLY A 192 -9.46 16.75 -4.59
CA GLY A 192 -9.76 18.15 -4.88
C GLY A 192 -8.67 18.82 -5.74
N GLU A 193 -8.88 20.08 -6.14
CA GLU A 193 -7.94 20.79 -7.00
C GLU A 193 -6.56 20.99 -6.37
N GLU A 194 -6.51 21.31 -5.07
CA GLU A 194 -5.25 21.49 -4.34
C GLU A 194 -4.46 20.18 -4.25
N GLU A 195 -5.15 19.05 -3.99
CA GLU A 195 -4.53 17.73 -3.95
C GLU A 195 -4.01 17.31 -5.32
N CYS A 196 -4.78 17.53 -6.39
CA CYS A 196 -4.34 17.27 -7.75
C CYS A 196 -3.11 18.13 -8.14
N ALA A 197 -3.11 19.41 -7.76
CA ALA A 197 -1.97 20.30 -7.98
C ALA A 197 -0.72 19.81 -7.23
N ALA A 198 -0.88 19.36 -5.97
CA ALA A 198 0.20 18.80 -5.17
C ALA A 198 0.73 17.48 -5.76
N MET A 199 -0.16 16.56 -6.19
CA MET A 199 0.24 15.34 -6.88
C MET A 199 1.08 15.64 -8.13
N LYS A 200 0.64 16.59 -8.94
CA LYS A 200 1.37 17.00 -10.15
C LYS A 200 2.73 17.61 -9.81
N ALA A 201 2.79 18.50 -8.83
CA ALA A 201 4.03 19.16 -8.41
C ALA A 201 5.06 18.15 -7.88
N ASN A 202 4.62 17.16 -7.12
CA ASN A 202 5.45 16.12 -6.53
C ASN A 202 5.63 14.88 -7.41
N ARG A 203 5.05 14.86 -8.61
CA ARG A 203 5.12 13.72 -9.54
C ARG A 203 4.57 12.42 -8.95
N VAL A 204 3.49 12.53 -8.18
CA VAL A 204 2.75 11.37 -7.67
C VAL A 204 2.02 10.69 -8.82
N MET A 205 2.20 9.40 -8.97
CA MET A 205 1.47 8.58 -9.94
C MET A 205 0.11 8.16 -9.37
N ILE A 206 -0.92 8.17 -10.21
CA ILE A 206 -2.27 7.74 -9.84
C ILE A 206 -2.53 6.35 -10.43
N ALA A 207 -2.91 5.41 -9.57
CA ALA A 207 -3.43 4.12 -10.00
C ALA A 207 -4.97 4.21 -10.10
N HIS A 208 -5.49 4.23 -11.31
CA HIS A 208 -6.93 4.17 -11.55
C HIS A 208 -7.44 2.75 -11.36
N CYS A 209 -8.40 2.55 -10.45
CA CYS A 209 -8.89 1.26 -10.02
C CYS A 209 -10.39 1.09 -10.30
N PRO A 210 -10.86 1.14 -11.57
CA PRO A 210 -12.30 1.20 -11.88
C PRO A 210 -13.09 0.01 -11.32
N THR A 211 -12.61 -1.20 -11.51
CA THR A 211 -13.28 -2.41 -11.03
C THR A 211 -13.40 -2.43 -9.50
N SER A 212 -12.34 -2.05 -8.78
CA SER A 212 -12.39 -1.94 -7.32
C SER A 212 -13.39 -0.87 -6.88
N ASN A 213 -13.33 0.31 -7.50
CA ASN A 213 -14.23 1.42 -7.20
C ASN A 213 -15.70 1.04 -7.36
N GLU A 214 -16.03 0.26 -8.40
CA GLU A 214 -17.38 -0.25 -8.65
C GLU A 214 -17.79 -1.30 -7.61
N ASN A 215 -16.90 -2.24 -7.28
CA ASN A 215 -17.19 -3.33 -6.35
C ASN A 215 -17.50 -2.84 -4.94
N VAL A 216 -16.84 -1.80 -4.46
CA VAL A 216 -17.07 -1.22 -3.13
C VAL A 216 -17.97 0.02 -3.16
N ILE A 217 -18.53 0.35 -4.32
CA ILE A 217 -19.41 1.52 -4.53
C ILE A 217 -18.71 2.82 -4.07
N ALA A 218 -17.42 2.92 -4.31
CA ALA A 218 -16.63 4.09 -3.92
C ALA A 218 -16.91 5.30 -4.81
N GLY A 219 -17.20 5.09 -6.09
CA GLY A 219 -17.49 6.16 -7.05
C GLY A 219 -16.69 6.04 -8.36
N ILE A 220 -16.78 7.04 -9.20
CA ILE A 220 -16.10 7.09 -10.50
C ILE A 220 -14.99 8.13 -10.42
N ALA A 221 -13.74 7.69 -10.56
CA ALA A 221 -12.60 8.59 -10.58
C ALA A 221 -12.62 9.48 -11.82
N PRO A 222 -12.39 10.80 -11.67
CA PRO A 222 -12.44 11.75 -12.79
C PRO A 222 -11.13 11.69 -13.62
N ALA A 223 -10.86 10.54 -14.26
CA ALA A 223 -9.60 10.27 -14.96
C ALA A 223 -9.23 11.35 -16.01
N ALA A 224 -10.22 12.02 -16.61
CA ALA A 224 -9.97 13.12 -17.55
C ALA A 224 -9.44 14.41 -16.88
N LYS A 225 -9.50 14.49 -15.54
CA LYS A 225 -9.00 15.64 -14.76
C LYS A 225 -7.49 15.51 -14.46
N TYR A 226 -6.96 14.32 -14.50
CA TYR A 226 -5.57 13.97 -14.22
C TYR A 226 -4.75 13.92 -15.52
#